data_72fcae9e077502f8d913be10d17a7c6a
#
_entry.id   72fcae9e077502f8d913be10d17a7c6a
#
_cell.length_a   1.000
_cell.length_b   1.000
_cell.length_c   1.000
_cell.angle_alpha   90.00
_cell.angle_beta   90.00
_cell.angle_gamma   90.00
#
_symmetry.space_group_name_H-M   'P 1'
#
loop_
_entity.id
_entity.type
_entity.pdbx_description
1 polymer ?
#
loop_
_entity_poly.entity_id
_entity_poly.type
_entity_poly.pdbx_seq_one_letter_code
_entity_poly.pdbx_strand_id
1 'polypeptide(L)'
;MAAWCLRWAQKPSQNRSRFGQWNVGVNINFEYRWSAGDNVLTQTYAAELASLKPDVIFAQGTPVTMALKSATRSILIVFVNVTDPVSSGLVASLAQPGANITGFTNFEYSMGGKWLELLKDIASSVRRIAVILNPDSIATRPLFNSIESAAKTFNFEVMKVAVHDAGEIEREIGKRSAEKNIGLMALPDLIPLANRELIIALAMHYGMPTFFRSEYLLLRAH
;
A
#
# COMPACT_ATOMS: atom_id res chain seq x y z
N MET A 1 -8.01 -2.31 -4.71
CA MET A 1 -6.82 -2.83 -5.44
C MET A 1 -7.29 -3.43 -6.76
N ALA A 2 -6.55 -3.24 -7.82
CA ALA A 2 -6.94 -3.66 -9.15
C ALA A 2 -5.85 -4.50 -9.80
N ALA A 3 -6.27 -5.43 -10.64
CA ALA A 3 -5.40 -6.03 -11.64
C ALA A 3 -6.04 -5.84 -13.01
N TRP A 4 -5.22 -5.59 -14.02
CA TRP A 4 -5.64 -5.49 -15.41
C TRP A 4 -4.59 -6.17 -16.28
N CYS A 5 -5.04 -6.78 -17.34
CA CYS A 5 -4.15 -7.39 -18.29
C CYS A 5 -4.28 -6.74 -19.65
N LEU A 6 -3.19 -6.80 -20.38
CA LEU A 6 -3.05 -6.30 -21.74
C LEU A 6 -2.91 -7.50 -22.68
N ARG A 7 -3.70 -7.53 -23.73
CA ARG A 7 -3.53 -8.45 -24.84
C ARG A 7 -3.37 -7.66 -26.12
N TRP A 8 -2.26 -7.83 -26.80
CA TRP A 8 -2.03 -7.20 -28.09
C TRP A 8 -2.77 -7.96 -29.20
N ALA A 9 -3.64 -7.27 -29.91
CA ALA A 9 -4.32 -7.85 -31.07
C ALA A 9 -3.35 -8.09 -32.23
N GLN A 10 -2.26 -7.31 -32.31
CA GLN A 10 -1.13 -7.51 -33.19
C GLN A 10 0.17 -7.15 -32.45
N LYS A 11 1.16 -8.06 -32.44
CA LYS A 11 2.48 -7.73 -31.88
C LYS A 11 3.05 -6.53 -32.63
N PRO A 12 3.50 -5.49 -31.90
CA PRO A 12 4.14 -4.36 -32.56
C PRO A 12 5.36 -4.87 -33.35
N SER A 13 5.50 -4.43 -34.59
CA SER A 13 6.73 -4.64 -35.37
C SER A 13 7.89 -4.06 -34.55
N GLN A 14 9.05 -4.72 -34.57
CA GLN A 14 10.24 -4.34 -33.77
C GLN A 14 10.81 -2.93 -34.06
N ASN A 15 10.11 -2.11 -34.82
CA ASN A 15 10.51 -0.76 -35.15
C ASN A 15 10.21 0.18 -33.97
N ARG A 16 11.22 0.46 -33.14
CA ARG A 16 11.19 1.28 -31.92
C ARG A 16 10.77 2.75 -32.12
N SER A 17 10.45 3.18 -33.32
CA SER A 17 10.13 4.58 -33.64
C SER A 17 8.66 4.98 -33.53
N ARG A 18 7.76 4.08 -33.04
CA ARG A 18 6.33 4.37 -32.93
C ARG A 18 5.80 4.17 -31.50
N PHE A 19 6.31 4.91 -30.55
CA PHE A 19 5.57 5.22 -29.33
C PHE A 19 4.44 6.17 -29.72
N GLY A 20 3.18 5.65 -29.79
CA GLY A 20 2.06 6.54 -29.98
C GLY A 20 0.86 6.03 -30.76
N GLN A 21 0.77 4.74 -31.12
CA GLN A 21 -0.38 4.23 -31.87
C GLN A 21 -1.05 3.00 -31.22
N TRP A 22 -1.28 3.07 -29.91
CA TRP A 22 -2.13 2.08 -29.25
C TRP A 22 -3.59 2.54 -29.31
N ASN A 23 -4.43 1.80 -30.02
CA ASN A 23 -5.85 2.04 -30.14
C ASN A 23 -6.60 0.91 -29.43
N VAL A 24 -7.26 1.21 -28.31
CA VAL A 24 -8.05 0.26 -27.55
C VAL A 24 -9.14 -0.34 -28.42
N GLY A 25 -9.28 -1.67 -28.40
CA GLY A 25 -10.20 -2.42 -29.22
C GLY A 25 -9.74 -2.69 -30.66
N VAL A 26 -8.59 -2.10 -31.09
CA VAL A 26 -8.02 -2.31 -32.43
C VAL A 26 -6.74 -3.15 -32.36
N ASN A 27 -5.73 -2.67 -31.62
CA ASN A 27 -4.44 -3.33 -31.50
C ASN A 27 -4.00 -3.57 -30.06
N ILE A 28 -4.85 -3.17 -29.09
CA ILE A 28 -4.68 -3.45 -27.67
C ILE A 28 -6.06 -3.65 -27.01
N ASN A 29 -6.19 -4.68 -26.20
CA ASN A 29 -7.38 -4.96 -25.39
C ASN A 29 -7.00 -4.98 -23.92
N PHE A 30 -7.89 -4.42 -23.08
CA PHE A 30 -7.74 -4.38 -21.63
C PHE A 30 -8.85 -5.20 -20.96
N GLU A 31 -8.46 -6.04 -20.03
CA GLU A 31 -9.36 -6.74 -19.12
C GLU A 31 -9.09 -6.27 -17.69
N TYR A 32 -10.12 -5.81 -16.99
CA TYR A 32 -10.00 -5.24 -15.64
C TYR A 32 -10.68 -6.13 -14.61
N ARG A 33 -10.06 -6.23 -13.43
CA ARG A 33 -10.62 -6.90 -12.26
C ARG A 33 -10.38 -6.06 -11.03
N TRP A 34 -11.42 -5.82 -10.25
CA TRP A 34 -11.40 -5.01 -9.04
C TRP A 34 -11.85 -5.85 -7.86
N SER A 35 -10.95 -6.21 -6.98
CA SER A 35 -11.25 -7.02 -5.79
C SER A 35 -11.62 -6.20 -4.56
N ALA A 36 -11.50 -4.88 -4.60
CA ALA A 36 -11.81 -3.95 -3.50
C ALA A 36 -11.21 -4.32 -2.13
N GLY A 37 -10.14 -5.13 -2.12
CA GLY A 37 -9.51 -5.62 -0.89
C GLY A 37 -10.01 -6.98 -0.42
N ASP A 38 -10.99 -7.57 -1.08
CA ASP A 38 -11.45 -8.93 -0.79
C ASP A 38 -10.40 -9.96 -1.25
N ASN A 39 -9.92 -10.77 -0.30
CA ASN A 39 -8.87 -11.74 -0.55
C ASN A 39 -9.33 -12.92 -1.42
N VAL A 40 -10.59 -13.35 -1.29
CA VAL A 40 -11.16 -14.46 -2.09
C VAL A 40 -11.31 -14.01 -3.54
N LEU A 41 -11.90 -12.84 -3.76
CA LEU A 41 -12.00 -12.24 -5.09
C LEU A 41 -10.63 -11.99 -5.71
N THR A 42 -9.64 -11.57 -4.92
CA THR A 42 -8.27 -11.35 -5.41
C THR A 42 -7.67 -12.64 -5.97
N GLN A 43 -7.81 -13.77 -5.29
CA GLN A 43 -7.34 -15.07 -5.77
C GLN A 43 -8.09 -15.55 -7.01
N THR A 44 -9.43 -15.42 -7.00
CA THR A 44 -10.29 -15.79 -8.13
C THR A 44 -9.90 -15.00 -9.39
N TYR A 45 -9.78 -13.69 -9.28
CA TYR A 45 -9.45 -12.81 -10.40
C TYR A 45 -8.01 -13.02 -10.91
N ALA A 46 -7.08 -13.32 -10.02
CA ALA A 46 -5.71 -13.67 -10.43
C ALA A 46 -5.70 -14.94 -11.31
N ALA A 47 -6.47 -15.96 -10.92
CA ALA A 47 -6.60 -17.18 -11.71
C ALA A 47 -7.32 -16.94 -13.06
N GLU A 48 -8.40 -16.13 -13.06
CA GLU A 48 -9.09 -15.75 -14.29
C GLU A 48 -8.16 -15.02 -15.26
N LEU A 49 -7.47 -13.97 -14.81
CA LEU A 49 -6.55 -13.19 -15.66
C LEU A 49 -5.43 -14.06 -16.21
N ALA A 50 -4.88 -14.97 -15.41
CA ALA A 50 -3.86 -15.91 -15.87
C ALA A 50 -4.40 -16.87 -16.94
N SER A 51 -5.66 -17.33 -16.81
CA SER A 51 -6.31 -18.23 -17.77
C SER A 51 -6.52 -17.61 -19.14
N LEU A 52 -6.65 -16.28 -19.22
CA LEU A 52 -6.78 -15.52 -20.47
C LEU A 52 -5.48 -15.50 -21.28
N LYS A 53 -4.33 -15.92 -20.68
CA LYS A 53 -3.00 -15.90 -21.29
C LYS A 53 -2.67 -14.57 -21.97
N PRO A 54 -2.77 -13.45 -21.24
CA PRO A 54 -2.44 -12.14 -21.80
C PRO A 54 -0.94 -11.99 -22.03
N ASP A 55 -0.53 -10.97 -22.77
CA ASP A 55 0.87 -10.66 -22.99
C ASP A 55 1.53 -10.07 -21.74
N VAL A 56 0.78 -9.29 -20.96
CA VAL A 56 1.24 -8.71 -19.69
C VAL A 56 0.07 -8.49 -18.74
N ILE A 57 0.33 -8.64 -17.44
CA ILE A 57 -0.61 -8.30 -16.36
C ILE A 57 -0.04 -7.15 -15.56
N PHE A 58 -0.83 -6.11 -15.36
CA PHE A 58 -0.51 -5.00 -14.48
C PHE A 58 -1.20 -5.23 -13.13
N ALA A 59 -0.44 -5.12 -12.04
CA ALA A 59 -0.91 -5.41 -10.69
C ALA A 59 -0.74 -4.21 -9.76
N GLN A 60 -1.78 -3.83 -9.05
CA GLN A 60 -1.72 -2.76 -8.07
C GLN A 60 -1.80 -3.31 -6.64
N GLY A 61 -0.74 -3.10 -5.88
CA GLY A 61 -0.65 -3.48 -4.46
C GLY A 61 -0.12 -4.89 -4.22
N THR A 62 0.42 -5.10 -3.02
CA THR A 62 1.09 -6.35 -2.63
C THR A 62 0.18 -7.58 -2.70
N PRO A 63 -1.07 -7.60 -2.16
CA PRO A 63 -1.92 -8.78 -2.19
C PRO A 63 -2.24 -9.26 -3.60
N VAL A 64 -2.54 -8.34 -4.51
CA VAL A 64 -2.85 -8.67 -5.92
C VAL A 64 -1.63 -9.24 -6.62
N THR A 65 -0.46 -8.64 -6.41
CA THR A 65 0.80 -9.11 -7.01
C THR A 65 1.18 -10.49 -6.49
N MET A 66 0.98 -10.76 -5.19
CA MET A 66 1.19 -12.09 -4.59
C MET A 66 0.26 -13.16 -5.18
N ALA A 67 -1.02 -12.84 -5.34
CA ALA A 67 -1.99 -13.75 -5.95
C ALA A 67 -1.60 -14.08 -7.40
N LEU A 68 -1.24 -13.09 -8.19
CA LEU A 68 -0.80 -13.27 -9.57
C LEU A 68 0.51 -14.07 -9.68
N LYS A 69 1.48 -13.82 -8.77
CA LYS A 69 2.71 -14.63 -8.69
C LYS A 69 2.41 -16.11 -8.47
N SER A 70 1.39 -16.42 -7.67
CA SER A 70 0.94 -17.79 -7.42
C SER A 70 0.21 -18.38 -8.62
N ALA A 71 -0.55 -17.56 -9.38
CA ALA A 71 -1.36 -18.00 -10.50
C ALA A 71 -0.56 -18.25 -11.80
N THR A 72 0.58 -17.57 -12.00
CA THR A 72 1.40 -17.73 -13.21
C THR A 72 2.89 -17.51 -12.96
N ARG A 73 3.72 -18.26 -13.69
CA ARG A 73 5.18 -18.11 -13.70
C ARG A 73 5.74 -17.70 -15.07
N SER A 74 4.88 -17.58 -16.08
CA SER A 74 5.29 -17.33 -17.46
C SER A 74 4.78 -16.00 -18.01
N ILE A 75 3.61 -15.51 -17.55
CA ILE A 75 3.04 -14.25 -17.98
C ILE A 75 3.77 -13.12 -17.26
N LEU A 76 4.23 -12.11 -18.00
CA LEU A 76 4.89 -10.96 -17.43
C LEU A 76 3.93 -10.18 -16.52
N ILE A 77 4.36 -9.91 -15.30
CA ILE A 77 3.62 -9.13 -14.31
C ILE A 77 4.39 -7.83 -14.05
N VAL A 78 3.73 -6.68 -14.24
CA VAL A 78 4.25 -5.37 -13.88
C VAL A 78 3.46 -4.83 -12.70
N PHE A 79 4.12 -4.66 -11.56
CA PHE A 79 3.44 -4.15 -10.37
C PHE A 79 3.70 -2.67 -10.12
N VAL A 80 2.74 -2.04 -9.41
CA VAL A 80 2.87 -0.70 -8.81
C VAL A 80 2.31 -0.71 -7.39
N ASN A 81 2.72 0.25 -6.58
CA ASN A 81 2.28 0.38 -5.18
C ASN A 81 2.48 -0.88 -4.34
N VAL A 82 3.52 -1.63 -4.62
CA VAL A 82 3.93 -2.78 -3.80
C VAL A 82 4.87 -2.27 -2.71
N THR A 83 4.59 -2.67 -1.49
CA THR A 83 5.45 -2.38 -0.35
C THR A 83 6.53 -3.43 -0.24
N ASP A 84 7.79 -3.01 -0.22
CA ASP A 84 8.98 -3.84 -0.02
C ASP A 84 8.94 -5.17 -0.79
N PRO A 85 9.02 -5.14 -2.12
CA PRO A 85 8.86 -6.35 -2.94
C PRO A 85 9.97 -7.38 -2.73
N VAL A 86 11.11 -6.99 -2.18
CA VAL A 86 12.21 -7.90 -1.83
C VAL A 86 11.88 -8.66 -0.55
N SER A 87 11.58 -7.95 0.54
CA SER A 87 11.24 -8.58 1.83
C SER A 87 9.93 -9.39 1.76
N SER A 88 8.99 -8.99 0.89
CA SER A 88 7.77 -9.78 0.62
C SER A 88 8.02 -11.00 -0.27
N GLY A 89 9.25 -11.21 -0.76
CA GLY A 89 9.61 -12.33 -1.60
C GLY A 89 9.02 -12.27 -3.01
N LEU A 90 8.58 -11.12 -3.48
CA LEU A 90 8.05 -10.94 -4.83
C LEU A 90 9.15 -10.95 -5.88
N VAL A 91 10.26 -10.28 -5.59
CA VAL A 91 11.44 -10.19 -6.47
C VAL A 91 12.73 -10.53 -5.69
N ALA A 92 13.76 -10.93 -6.40
CA ALA A 92 15.06 -11.24 -5.77
C ALA A 92 15.79 -9.96 -5.32
N SER A 93 15.76 -8.91 -6.14
CA SER A 93 16.24 -7.58 -5.82
C SER A 93 15.53 -6.54 -6.69
N LEU A 94 15.65 -5.25 -6.35
CA LEU A 94 15.05 -4.17 -7.16
C LEU A 94 15.77 -4.02 -8.51
N ALA A 95 17.09 -4.21 -8.54
CA ALA A 95 17.89 -4.10 -9.75
C ALA A 95 17.76 -5.31 -10.67
N GLN A 96 17.57 -6.50 -10.09
CA GLN A 96 17.44 -7.77 -10.80
C GLN A 96 16.26 -8.58 -10.22
N PRO A 97 15.04 -8.34 -10.67
CA PRO A 97 13.84 -9.01 -10.16
C PRO A 97 13.86 -10.54 -10.27
N GLY A 98 14.50 -11.07 -11.30
CA GLY A 98 14.88 -12.49 -11.39
C GLY A 98 13.83 -13.48 -11.90
N ALA A 99 12.60 -13.03 -12.17
CA ALA A 99 11.50 -13.89 -12.65
C ALA A 99 10.62 -13.12 -13.66
N ASN A 100 9.38 -13.58 -13.84
CA ASN A 100 8.38 -12.91 -14.69
C ASN A 100 7.72 -11.69 -14.04
N ILE A 101 8.28 -11.15 -12.95
CA ILE A 101 7.71 -10.05 -12.18
C ILE A 101 8.69 -8.88 -12.13
N THR A 102 8.22 -7.68 -12.46
CA THR A 102 8.95 -6.41 -12.32
C THR A 102 7.98 -5.30 -11.95
N GLY A 103 8.48 -4.13 -11.57
CA GLY A 103 7.60 -2.99 -11.29
C GLY A 103 8.21 -1.92 -10.41
N PHE A 104 7.33 -1.13 -9.78
CA PHE A 104 7.67 0.04 -8.99
C PHE A 104 7.17 -0.11 -7.56
N THR A 105 8.10 -0.05 -6.61
CA THR A 105 7.80 0.00 -5.18
C THR A 105 7.41 1.42 -4.78
N ASN A 106 6.60 1.53 -3.73
CA ASN A 106 6.27 2.82 -3.13
C ASN A 106 7.16 3.14 -1.93
N PHE A 107 7.55 2.15 -1.12
CA PHE A 107 8.47 2.30 0.01
C PHE A 107 8.95 0.94 0.52
N GLU A 108 9.97 0.97 1.37
CA GLU A 108 10.49 -0.16 2.12
C GLU A 108 9.99 -0.12 3.56
N TYR A 109 9.93 -1.25 4.24
CA TYR A 109 9.51 -1.30 5.65
C TYR A 109 10.44 -0.50 6.56
N SER A 110 11.70 -0.35 6.20
CA SER A 110 12.70 0.48 6.91
C SER A 110 12.31 1.96 7.04
N MET A 111 11.41 2.46 6.18
CA MET A 111 10.90 3.84 6.24
C MET A 111 10.12 4.15 7.53
N GLY A 112 9.63 3.13 8.25
CA GLY A 112 8.93 3.32 9.51
C GLY A 112 9.72 4.13 10.53
N GLY A 113 11.03 3.93 10.61
CA GLY A 113 11.92 4.73 11.48
C GLY A 113 11.97 6.20 11.10
N LYS A 114 12.03 6.53 9.81
CA LYS A 114 12.03 7.91 9.31
C LYS A 114 10.71 8.64 9.60
N TRP A 115 9.60 7.91 9.58
CA TRP A 115 8.30 8.49 9.93
C TRP A 115 8.21 8.86 11.41
N LEU A 116 8.81 8.03 12.28
CA LEU A 116 8.92 8.33 13.71
C LEU A 116 9.82 9.53 13.97
N GLU A 117 10.94 9.63 13.27
CA GLU A 117 11.84 10.79 13.34
C GLU A 117 11.12 12.07 12.97
N LEU A 118 10.43 12.09 11.82
CA LEU A 118 9.63 13.23 11.37
C LEU A 118 8.55 13.61 12.40
N LEU A 119 7.83 12.63 12.96
CA LEU A 119 6.82 12.90 13.96
C LEU A 119 7.43 13.52 15.23
N LYS A 120 8.60 13.05 15.64
CA LYS A 120 9.33 13.61 16.79
C LYS A 120 9.74 15.06 16.55
N ASP A 121 10.19 15.40 15.33
CA ASP A 121 10.65 16.74 14.98
C ASP A 121 9.50 17.74 14.96
N ILE A 122 8.33 17.35 14.43
CA ILE A 122 7.17 18.24 14.36
C ILE A 122 6.36 18.31 15.66
N ALA A 123 6.45 17.29 16.51
CA ALA A 123 5.65 17.16 17.74
C ALA A 123 6.49 16.60 18.88
N SER A 124 7.46 17.37 19.35
CA SER A 124 8.41 16.96 20.39
C SER A 124 7.78 16.57 21.74
N SER A 125 6.52 16.97 22.00
CA SER A 125 5.76 16.56 23.18
C SER A 125 5.17 15.17 23.10
N VAL A 126 5.04 14.59 21.91
CA VAL A 126 4.50 13.22 21.71
C VAL A 126 5.42 12.19 22.37
N ARG A 127 4.83 11.25 23.07
CA ARG A 127 5.49 10.08 23.69
C ARG A 127 4.84 8.77 23.30
N ARG A 128 3.56 8.80 22.95
CA ARG A 128 2.78 7.64 22.53
C ARG A 128 2.25 7.83 21.13
N ILE A 129 2.26 6.77 20.33
CA ILE A 129 1.83 6.80 18.94
C ILE A 129 0.78 5.71 18.72
N ALA A 130 -0.44 6.13 18.40
CA ALA A 130 -1.49 5.23 17.97
C ALA A 130 -1.35 4.97 16.47
N VAL A 131 -0.96 3.75 16.11
CA VAL A 131 -0.75 3.33 14.72
C VAL A 131 -2.02 2.68 14.17
N ILE A 132 -2.72 3.41 13.32
CA ILE A 132 -3.97 2.98 12.68
C ILE A 132 -3.63 2.09 11.48
N LEU A 133 -4.18 0.88 11.46
CA LEU A 133 -3.92 -0.10 10.42
C LEU A 133 -5.10 -1.06 10.21
N ASN A 134 -5.18 -1.63 9.02
CA ASN A 134 -6.05 -2.77 8.75
C ASN A 134 -5.34 -4.07 9.20
N PRO A 135 -5.87 -4.82 10.17
CA PRO A 135 -5.22 -6.03 10.68
C PRO A 135 -5.19 -7.19 9.67
N ASP A 136 -6.09 -7.17 8.68
CA ASP A 136 -6.23 -8.22 7.66
C ASP A 136 -5.27 -8.03 6.49
N SER A 137 -4.61 -6.89 6.41
CA SER A 137 -3.64 -6.60 5.35
C SER A 137 -2.29 -7.26 5.62
N ILE A 138 -1.83 -8.08 4.71
CA ILE A 138 -0.53 -8.76 4.79
C ILE A 138 0.66 -7.78 4.77
N ALA A 139 0.47 -6.57 4.24
CA ALA A 139 1.53 -5.56 4.14
C ALA A 139 1.69 -4.76 5.44
N THR A 140 0.67 -4.69 6.30
CA THR A 140 0.71 -3.83 7.49
C THR A 140 1.50 -4.42 8.64
N ARG A 141 1.49 -5.75 8.81
CA ARG A 141 2.21 -6.41 9.91
C ARG A 141 3.73 -6.16 9.87
N PRO A 142 4.45 -6.42 8.75
CA PRO A 142 5.89 -6.16 8.69
C PRO A 142 6.22 -4.69 8.89
N LEU A 143 5.41 -3.77 8.35
CA LEU A 143 5.59 -2.34 8.52
C LEU A 143 5.39 -1.92 9.98
N PHE A 144 4.33 -2.41 10.64
CA PHE A 144 4.10 -2.16 12.06
C PHE A 144 5.27 -2.65 12.92
N ASN A 145 5.77 -3.86 12.68
CA ASN A 145 6.91 -4.42 13.40
C ASN A 145 8.18 -3.56 13.23
N SER A 146 8.39 -3.02 12.03
CA SER A 146 9.50 -2.11 11.75
C SER A 146 9.37 -0.81 12.56
N ILE A 147 8.16 -0.22 12.60
CA ILE A 147 7.86 0.98 13.39
C ILE A 147 8.06 0.70 14.89
N GLU A 148 7.51 -0.41 15.40
CA GLU A 148 7.62 -0.80 16.81
C GLU A 148 9.11 -1.01 17.22
N SER A 149 9.89 -1.63 16.35
CA SER A 149 11.33 -1.80 16.57
C SER A 149 12.07 -0.47 16.61
N ALA A 150 11.80 0.42 15.66
CA ALA A 150 12.43 1.73 15.57
C ALA A 150 11.99 2.68 16.70
N ALA A 151 10.77 2.53 17.21
CA ALA A 151 10.21 3.37 18.26
C ALA A 151 11.05 3.37 19.54
N LYS A 152 11.71 2.25 19.85
CA LYS A 152 12.60 2.12 21.01
C LYS A 152 13.77 3.12 20.94
N THR A 153 14.32 3.36 19.76
CA THR A 153 15.42 4.32 19.55
C THR A 153 14.99 5.76 19.81
N PHE A 154 13.71 6.07 19.57
CA PHE A 154 13.16 7.41 19.75
C PHE A 154 12.44 7.62 21.09
N ASN A 155 12.40 6.59 21.96
CA ASN A 155 11.64 6.58 23.22
C ASN A 155 10.14 6.83 23.01
N PHE A 156 9.56 6.25 21.98
CA PHE A 156 8.13 6.21 21.75
C PHE A 156 7.52 4.90 22.25
N GLU A 157 6.35 5.01 22.85
CA GLU A 157 5.44 3.89 23.08
C GLU A 157 4.50 3.79 21.86
N VAL A 158 4.50 2.65 21.19
CA VAL A 158 3.67 2.40 20.01
C VAL A 158 2.50 1.52 20.37
N MET A 159 1.29 1.96 20.01
CA MET A 159 0.04 1.23 20.24
C MET A 159 -0.58 0.85 18.89
N LYS A 160 -0.88 -0.43 18.74
CA LYS A 160 -1.60 -0.94 17.56
C LYS A 160 -3.08 -0.58 17.64
N VAL A 161 -3.61 0.10 16.64
CA VAL A 161 -5.03 0.45 16.49
C VAL A 161 -5.56 -0.23 15.23
N ALA A 162 -6.12 -1.42 15.45
CA ALA A 162 -6.72 -2.21 14.36
C ALA A 162 -8.10 -1.66 14.02
N VAL A 163 -8.36 -1.40 12.73
CA VAL A 163 -9.64 -0.86 12.25
C VAL A 163 -10.03 -1.50 10.92
N HIS A 164 -11.33 -1.72 10.73
CA HIS A 164 -11.91 -2.30 9.52
C HIS A 164 -12.84 -1.33 8.79
N ASP A 165 -13.33 -0.29 9.47
CA ASP A 165 -14.28 0.68 8.91
C ASP A 165 -14.17 2.07 9.55
N ALA A 166 -14.96 3.02 9.03
CA ALA A 166 -15.03 4.40 9.51
C ALA A 166 -15.51 4.51 10.97
N GLY A 167 -16.49 3.70 11.37
CA GLY A 167 -17.03 3.72 12.73
C GLY A 167 -16.01 3.25 13.77
N GLU A 168 -15.17 2.27 13.41
CA GLU A 168 -14.05 1.85 14.24
C GLU A 168 -12.98 2.93 14.35
N ILE A 169 -12.68 3.63 13.25
CA ILE A 169 -11.75 4.76 13.25
C ILE A 169 -12.22 5.85 14.22
N GLU A 170 -13.47 6.30 14.10
CA GLU A 170 -14.06 7.29 15.00
C GLU A 170 -13.97 6.88 16.46
N ARG A 171 -14.41 5.67 16.76
CA ARG A 171 -14.42 5.13 18.12
C ARG A 171 -13.01 5.04 18.71
N GLU A 172 -12.06 4.52 17.94
CA GLU A 172 -10.71 4.28 18.42
C GLU A 172 -9.90 5.57 18.59
N ILE A 173 -10.08 6.55 17.71
CA ILE A 173 -9.48 7.89 17.87
C ILE A 173 -10.15 8.63 19.03
N GLY A 174 -11.49 8.60 19.12
CA GLY A 174 -12.24 9.23 20.18
C GLY A 174 -11.89 8.72 21.58
N LYS A 175 -11.68 7.41 21.77
CA LYS A 175 -11.22 6.84 23.03
C LYS A 175 -9.90 7.43 23.52
N ARG A 176 -9.03 7.84 22.59
CA ARG A 176 -7.69 8.36 22.88
C ARG A 176 -7.62 9.87 22.98
N SER A 177 -8.73 10.56 22.73
CA SER A 177 -8.79 12.03 22.74
C SER A 177 -8.42 12.66 24.09
N ALA A 178 -8.68 11.95 25.19
CA ALA A 178 -8.31 12.40 26.54
C ALA A 178 -6.84 12.10 26.92
N GLU A 179 -6.12 11.35 26.10
CA GLU A 179 -4.75 10.97 26.37
C GLU A 179 -3.79 12.12 26.02
N LYS A 180 -2.91 12.46 26.96
CA LYS A 180 -1.90 13.50 26.72
C LYS A 180 -0.68 12.92 25.97
N ASN A 181 -0.04 13.79 25.19
CA ASN A 181 1.22 13.44 24.48
C ASN A 181 1.09 12.26 23.53
N ILE A 182 -0.07 12.09 22.92
CA ILE A 182 -0.35 11.06 21.91
C ILE A 182 -0.33 11.67 20.51
N GLY A 183 0.23 10.93 19.57
CA GLY A 183 0.16 11.21 18.14
C GLY A 183 -0.50 10.07 17.39
N LEU A 184 -0.97 10.33 16.20
CA LEU A 184 -1.53 9.33 15.29
C LEU A 184 -0.57 9.05 14.15
N MET A 185 -0.53 7.79 13.73
CA MET A 185 0.16 7.37 12.50
C MET A 185 -0.75 6.43 11.74
N ALA A 186 -1.19 6.83 10.55
CA ALA A 186 -2.00 5.97 9.70
C ALA A 186 -1.11 5.23 8.70
N LEU A 187 -1.13 3.90 8.73
CA LEU A 187 -0.36 3.10 7.79
C LEU A 187 -0.98 3.16 6.38
N PRO A 188 -0.15 3.08 5.32
CA PRO A 188 -0.61 3.11 3.94
C PRO A 188 -1.31 1.80 3.58
N ASP A 189 -2.59 1.75 3.83
CA ASP A 189 -3.50 0.64 3.52
C ASP A 189 -4.84 1.18 3.01
N LEU A 190 -5.67 0.30 2.45
CA LEU A 190 -6.96 0.67 1.86
C LEU A 190 -7.91 1.33 2.87
N ILE A 191 -8.01 0.79 4.09
CA ILE A 191 -8.97 1.30 5.08
C ILE A 191 -8.58 2.70 5.55
N PRO A 192 -7.35 2.96 6.05
CA PRO A 192 -6.92 4.31 6.39
C PRO A 192 -6.96 5.27 5.20
N LEU A 193 -6.60 4.80 4.00
CA LEU A 193 -6.56 5.64 2.79
C LEU A 193 -7.98 6.06 2.35
N ALA A 194 -8.94 5.14 2.36
CA ALA A 194 -10.33 5.43 2.02
C ALA A 194 -10.99 6.39 3.02
N ASN A 195 -10.53 6.37 4.27
CA ASN A 195 -11.05 7.20 5.36
C ASN A 195 -10.10 8.34 5.77
N ARG A 196 -9.19 8.73 4.89
CA ARG A 196 -8.16 9.73 5.19
C ARG A 196 -8.72 11.07 5.70
N GLU A 197 -9.79 11.55 5.06
CA GLU A 197 -10.42 12.83 5.43
C GLU A 197 -11.03 12.77 6.83
N LEU A 198 -11.66 11.66 7.18
CA LEU A 198 -12.18 11.40 8.51
C LEU A 198 -11.05 11.38 9.55
N ILE A 199 -9.97 10.64 9.31
CA ILE A 199 -8.81 10.56 10.22
C ILE A 199 -8.21 11.95 10.43
N ILE A 200 -8.05 12.73 9.36
CA ILE A 200 -7.52 14.09 9.42
C ILE A 200 -8.45 15.01 10.24
N ALA A 201 -9.76 14.96 9.97
CA ALA A 201 -10.74 15.78 10.67
C ALA A 201 -10.76 15.48 12.18
N LEU A 202 -10.74 14.19 12.56
CA LEU A 202 -10.67 13.76 13.95
C LEU A 202 -9.35 14.18 14.62
N ALA A 203 -8.23 14.01 13.93
CA ALA A 203 -6.93 14.42 14.43
C ALA A 203 -6.88 15.94 14.71
N MET A 204 -7.41 16.76 13.80
CA MET A 204 -7.52 18.21 13.98
C MET A 204 -8.48 18.55 15.13
N HIS A 205 -9.64 17.91 15.19
CA HIS A 205 -10.65 18.15 16.24
C HIS A 205 -10.10 17.89 17.64
N TYR A 206 -9.31 16.83 17.81
CA TYR A 206 -8.73 16.45 19.10
C TYR A 206 -7.31 16.99 19.33
N GLY A 207 -6.77 17.78 18.42
CA GLY A 207 -5.43 18.34 18.55
C GLY A 207 -4.32 17.30 18.58
N MET A 208 -4.49 16.19 17.87
CA MET A 208 -3.52 15.08 17.81
C MET A 208 -2.54 15.28 16.66
N PRO A 209 -1.22 15.46 16.93
CA PRO A 209 -0.21 15.43 15.87
C PRO A 209 -0.32 14.15 15.07
N THR A 210 -0.37 14.25 13.75
CA THR A 210 -0.66 13.10 12.90
C THR A 210 0.32 12.99 11.76
N PHE A 211 0.87 11.80 11.60
CA PHE A 211 1.56 11.39 10.40
C PHE A 211 0.62 10.54 9.53
N PHE A 212 0.28 11.08 8.37
CA PHE A 212 -0.46 10.38 7.35
C PHE A 212 0.36 10.35 6.07
N ARG A 213 0.71 9.18 5.59
CA ARG A 213 1.34 9.04 4.29
C ARG A 213 0.30 9.03 3.17
N SER A 214 -0.26 10.15 2.90
CA SER A 214 -0.74 10.56 1.59
C SER A 214 0.26 11.61 1.13
N GLU A 215 0.64 11.65 -0.08
CA GLU A 215 1.82 12.32 -0.63
C GLU A 215 2.26 13.68 -0.03
N TYR A 216 1.51 14.31 0.88
CA TYR A 216 1.75 15.65 1.39
C TYR A 216 1.11 16.04 2.74
N LEU A 217 0.85 15.16 3.71
CA LEU A 217 0.23 15.66 4.94
C LEU A 217 0.93 15.25 6.24
N LEU A 218 1.76 16.19 6.73
CA LEU A 218 2.13 16.30 8.14
C LEU A 218 1.24 17.39 8.75
N LEU A 219 0.32 17.01 9.64
CA LEU A 219 -0.49 17.97 10.38
C LEU A 219 0.13 18.20 11.76
N ARG A 220 0.48 19.46 12.03
CA ARG A 220 0.79 19.94 13.37
C ARG A 220 -0.52 20.43 13.99
N ALA A 221 -0.89 19.87 15.14
CA ALA A 221 -1.91 20.47 15.99
C ALA A 221 -1.36 21.78 16.54
N HIS A 222 -2.09 22.87 16.42
CA HIS A 222 -1.80 24.17 17.04
C HIS A 222 -2.29 24.18 18.47
#